data_a61932771f860acdf898c6e5123f4585
#
_entry.id   a61932771f860acdf898c6e5123f4585
#
_cell.length_a   1.000
_cell.length_b   1.000
_cell.length_c   1.000
_cell.angle_alpha   90.00
_cell.angle_beta   90.00
_cell.angle_gamma   90.00
#
_symmetry.space_group_name_H-M   'P 1'
#
loop_
_entity.id
_entity.type
_entity.pdbx_description
1 polymer ?
#
loop_
_entity_poly.entity_id
_entity_poly.type
_entity_poly.pdbx_seq_one_letter_code
_entity_poly.pdbx_strand_id
1 'polypeptide(L)'
;MGISPDYGDTPLSGDELDALLPTVAELLGATKDKSALYDFEQAIHVNVAQKLMDDAINGRLAVESIVTERFIRDLHRELYGEIWTWAGAFRRHEINLGVAPEQILTETASGLDTLLYRWRNTADWNSRPFGIGVHAEILRIHPFADGNGRTSCLMADLVFLSTQDTDSLYLYEWRIDKPRYISLLREYDRHRNPRFLAEFIPIRSLVD
;
A
#
# COMPACT_ATOMS: atom_id res chain seq x y z
N MET A 1 1.74 -10.33 5.94
CA MET A 1 0.69 -10.51 6.97
C MET A 1 0.35 -11.99 7.04
N GLY A 2 0.61 -12.64 8.18
CA GLY A 2 0.07 -13.99 8.41
C GLY A 2 -1.44 -13.89 8.60
N ILE A 3 -2.19 -14.50 7.72
CA ILE A 3 -3.65 -14.55 7.79
C ILE A 3 -4.04 -15.59 8.84
N SER A 4 -5.12 -15.30 9.58
CA SER A 4 -5.78 -16.31 10.40
C SER A 4 -6.15 -17.51 9.51
N PRO A 5 -5.97 -18.76 9.98
CA PRO A 5 -6.34 -19.96 9.23
C PRO A 5 -7.79 -19.97 8.72
N ASP A 6 -8.69 -19.22 9.37
CA ASP A 6 -10.11 -19.13 9.02
C ASP A 6 -10.43 -18.17 7.85
N TYR A 7 -9.45 -17.43 7.33
CA TYR A 7 -9.72 -16.46 6.26
C TYR A 7 -9.94 -17.11 4.89
N GLY A 8 -9.35 -18.28 4.64
CA GLY A 8 -9.41 -18.99 3.37
C GLY A 8 -10.70 -19.78 3.13
N ASP A 9 -11.38 -20.21 4.19
CA ASP A 9 -12.54 -21.10 4.10
C ASP A 9 -13.89 -20.35 3.91
N THR A 10 -13.86 -19.03 3.83
CA THR A 10 -15.07 -18.22 3.64
C THR A 10 -15.38 -18.07 2.15
N PRO A 11 -16.57 -18.42 1.67
CA PRO A 11 -16.95 -18.18 0.27
C PRO A 11 -16.99 -16.69 -0.04
N LEU A 12 -16.74 -16.33 -1.30
CA LEU A 12 -16.87 -14.96 -1.78
C LEU A 12 -18.31 -14.47 -1.65
N SER A 13 -18.49 -13.23 -1.19
CA SER A 13 -19.79 -12.55 -1.16
C SER A 13 -20.28 -12.25 -2.59
N GLY A 14 -21.59 -11.95 -2.74
CA GLY A 14 -22.14 -11.57 -4.03
C GLY A 14 -21.42 -10.38 -4.67
N ASP A 15 -21.18 -9.33 -3.89
CA ASP A 15 -20.50 -8.11 -4.36
C ASP A 15 -19.03 -8.38 -4.78
N GLU A 16 -18.33 -9.27 -4.06
CA GLU A 16 -16.99 -9.71 -4.44
C GLU A 16 -17.00 -10.51 -5.75
N LEU A 17 -18.00 -11.38 -5.94
CA LEU A 17 -18.14 -12.15 -7.17
C LEU A 17 -18.43 -11.28 -8.39
N ASP A 18 -19.26 -10.24 -8.22
CA ASP A 18 -19.60 -9.28 -9.28
C ASP A 18 -18.41 -8.37 -9.65
N ALA A 19 -17.45 -8.22 -8.72
CA ALA A 19 -16.24 -7.45 -8.94
C ALA A 19 -15.08 -8.25 -9.57
N LEU A 20 -15.18 -9.59 -9.65
CA LEU A 20 -14.17 -10.41 -10.32
C LEU A 20 -14.19 -10.20 -11.84
N LEU A 21 -13.00 -10.31 -12.44
CA LEU A 21 -12.92 -10.47 -13.89
C LEU A 21 -13.55 -11.82 -14.32
N PRO A 22 -14.29 -11.85 -15.44
CA PRO A 22 -14.96 -13.08 -15.91
C PRO A 22 -14.00 -14.28 -16.03
N THR A 23 -12.79 -14.06 -16.52
CA THR A 23 -11.75 -15.08 -16.64
C THR A 23 -11.33 -15.68 -15.31
N VAL A 24 -11.27 -14.87 -14.25
CA VAL A 24 -10.93 -15.34 -12.90
C VAL A 24 -12.11 -16.09 -12.29
N ALA A 25 -13.33 -15.61 -12.50
CA ALA A 25 -14.54 -16.28 -12.04
C ALA A 25 -14.69 -17.68 -12.66
N GLU A 26 -14.30 -17.85 -13.92
CA GLU A 26 -14.26 -19.16 -14.63
C GLU A 26 -13.17 -20.08 -14.05
N LEU A 27 -11.96 -19.56 -13.79
CA LEU A 27 -10.84 -20.32 -13.21
C LEU A 27 -11.15 -20.84 -11.81
N LEU A 28 -11.82 -20.04 -10.98
CA LEU A 28 -12.21 -20.45 -9.61
C LEU A 28 -13.31 -21.53 -9.61
N GLY A 29 -14.03 -21.71 -10.73
CA GLY A 29 -15.04 -22.74 -10.90
C GLY A 29 -16.19 -22.66 -9.88
N ALA A 30 -16.74 -23.80 -9.49
CA ALA A 30 -17.90 -23.87 -8.60
C ALA A 30 -17.58 -23.55 -7.12
N THR A 31 -16.33 -23.73 -6.69
CA THR A 31 -15.94 -23.55 -5.28
C THR A 31 -15.77 -22.10 -4.88
N LYS A 32 -15.36 -21.22 -5.84
CA LYS A 32 -15.16 -19.76 -5.63
C LYS A 32 -14.53 -19.44 -4.27
N ASP A 33 -13.44 -20.14 -3.97
CA ASP A 33 -12.78 -20.14 -2.68
C ASP A 33 -11.87 -18.92 -2.54
N LYS A 34 -12.00 -18.18 -1.44
CA LYS A 34 -11.11 -17.04 -1.09
C LYS A 34 -9.64 -17.45 -0.95
N SER A 35 -9.36 -18.69 -0.58
CA SER A 35 -7.99 -19.19 -0.44
C SER A 35 -7.25 -19.18 -1.79
N ALA A 36 -7.86 -19.76 -2.83
CA ALA A 36 -7.27 -19.80 -4.16
C ALA A 36 -7.08 -18.38 -4.74
N LEU A 37 -8.05 -17.51 -4.50
CA LEU A 37 -7.97 -16.09 -4.91
C LEU A 37 -6.84 -15.36 -4.20
N TYR A 38 -6.69 -15.61 -2.90
CA TYR A 38 -5.62 -15.03 -2.09
C TYR A 38 -4.23 -15.49 -2.55
N ASP A 39 -4.06 -16.77 -2.85
CA ASP A 39 -2.80 -17.31 -3.35
C ASP A 39 -2.43 -16.67 -4.70
N PHE A 40 -3.43 -16.43 -5.56
CA PHE A 40 -3.22 -15.75 -6.83
C PHE A 40 -2.83 -14.27 -6.63
N GLU A 41 -3.55 -13.52 -5.79
CA GLU A 41 -3.18 -12.16 -5.40
C GLU A 41 -1.76 -12.09 -4.82
N GLN A 42 -1.40 -13.05 -3.97
CA GLN A 42 -0.09 -13.11 -3.34
C GLN A 42 1.03 -13.33 -4.37
N ALA A 43 0.81 -14.20 -5.36
CA ALA A 43 1.78 -14.44 -6.44
C ALA A 43 2.00 -13.18 -7.29
N ILE A 44 0.93 -12.48 -7.67
CA ILE A 44 1.04 -11.20 -8.40
C ILE A 44 1.80 -10.17 -7.54
N HIS A 45 1.42 -10.04 -6.27
CA HIS A 45 2.05 -9.09 -5.35
C HIS A 45 3.56 -9.31 -5.24
N VAL A 46 4.01 -10.56 -5.10
CA VAL A 46 5.45 -10.90 -5.02
C VAL A 46 6.18 -10.48 -6.30
N ASN A 47 5.63 -10.79 -7.46
CA ASN A 47 6.24 -10.46 -8.76
C ASN A 47 6.34 -8.94 -8.97
N VAL A 48 5.26 -8.22 -8.71
CA VAL A 48 5.20 -6.74 -8.84
C VAL A 48 6.17 -6.09 -7.85
N ALA A 49 6.14 -6.53 -6.59
CA ALA A 49 7.02 -5.99 -5.54
C ALA A 49 8.49 -6.21 -5.91
N GLN A 50 8.89 -7.42 -6.32
CA GLN A 50 10.26 -7.71 -6.68
C GLN A 50 10.75 -6.82 -7.82
N LYS A 51 9.98 -6.71 -8.91
CA LYS A 51 10.32 -5.86 -10.06
C LYS A 51 10.52 -4.40 -9.65
N LEU A 52 9.56 -3.83 -8.90
CA LEU A 52 9.62 -2.42 -8.51
C LEU A 52 10.71 -2.12 -7.47
N MET A 53 10.95 -3.04 -6.54
CA MET A 53 12.07 -2.92 -5.60
C MET A 53 13.42 -2.97 -6.31
N ASP A 54 13.61 -3.87 -7.28
CA ASP A 54 14.81 -3.91 -8.12
C ASP A 54 15.01 -2.61 -8.91
N ASP A 55 13.91 -2.00 -9.41
CA ASP A 55 13.96 -0.72 -10.09
C ASP A 55 14.32 0.43 -9.13
N ALA A 56 13.80 0.43 -7.90
CA ALA A 56 14.12 1.41 -6.87
C ALA A 56 15.60 1.32 -6.45
N ILE A 57 16.08 0.11 -6.13
CA ILE A 57 17.48 -0.15 -5.72
C ILE A 57 18.48 0.27 -6.81
N ASN A 58 18.16 0.02 -8.07
CA ASN A 58 19.01 0.37 -9.20
C ASN A 58 18.86 1.82 -9.70
N GLY A 59 18.14 2.67 -8.97
CA GLY A 59 17.92 4.08 -9.32
C GLY A 59 17.09 4.32 -10.57
N ARG A 60 16.37 3.30 -11.07
CA ARG A 60 15.46 3.42 -12.22
C ARG A 60 14.10 3.99 -11.84
N LEU A 61 13.79 4.03 -10.56
CA LEU A 61 12.51 4.54 -10.03
C LEU A 61 12.78 5.70 -9.08
N ALA A 62 12.67 6.92 -9.59
CA ALA A 62 12.90 8.14 -8.81
C ALA A 62 11.74 8.38 -7.83
N VAL A 63 12.05 8.86 -6.63
CA VAL A 63 11.07 9.13 -5.57
C VAL A 63 9.96 10.10 -6.01
N GLU A 64 10.28 11.05 -6.87
CA GLU A 64 9.34 12.00 -7.48
C GLU A 64 8.29 11.34 -8.35
N SER A 65 8.65 10.22 -8.96
CA SER A 65 7.72 9.43 -9.75
C SER A 65 6.82 8.55 -8.88
N ILE A 66 7.37 8.06 -7.75
CA ILE A 66 6.65 7.19 -6.80
C ILE A 66 5.60 8.00 -6.03
N VAL A 67 5.98 9.16 -5.49
CA VAL A 67 5.12 9.94 -4.58
C VAL A 67 4.12 10.79 -5.37
N THR A 68 3.27 10.12 -6.15
CA THR A 68 2.24 10.76 -6.99
C THR A 68 0.91 10.00 -6.94
N GLU A 69 -0.18 10.74 -7.14
CA GLU A 69 -1.53 10.15 -7.29
C GLU A 69 -1.58 9.15 -8.44
N ARG A 70 -0.93 9.45 -9.55
CA ARG A 70 -0.86 8.57 -10.70
C ARG A 70 -0.18 7.24 -10.35
N PHE A 71 0.97 7.30 -9.70
CA PHE A 71 1.74 6.09 -9.37
C PHE A 71 0.96 5.16 -8.43
N ILE A 72 0.30 5.67 -7.39
CA ILE A 72 -0.48 4.82 -6.49
C ILE A 72 -1.63 4.10 -7.21
N ARG A 73 -2.26 4.75 -8.20
CA ARG A 73 -3.31 4.12 -9.01
C ARG A 73 -2.75 3.07 -9.96
N ASP A 74 -1.62 3.35 -10.59
CA ASP A 74 -0.96 2.40 -11.48
C ASP A 74 -0.43 1.20 -10.70
N LEU A 75 0.20 1.42 -9.53
CA LEU A 75 0.62 0.36 -8.61
C LEU A 75 -0.57 -0.51 -8.18
N HIS A 76 -1.67 0.11 -7.77
CA HIS A 76 -2.86 -0.63 -7.38
C HIS A 76 -3.43 -1.45 -8.54
N ARG A 77 -3.36 -0.93 -9.77
CA ARG A 77 -3.78 -1.67 -10.97
C ARG A 77 -2.82 -2.84 -11.26
N GLU A 78 -1.52 -2.68 -11.12
CA GLU A 78 -0.56 -3.78 -11.28
C GLU A 78 -0.78 -4.89 -10.25
N LEU A 79 -1.13 -4.55 -9.01
CA LEU A 79 -1.37 -5.52 -7.94
C LEU A 79 -2.68 -6.31 -8.08
N TYR A 80 -3.72 -5.70 -8.65
CA TYR A 80 -5.09 -6.24 -8.58
C TYR A 80 -5.79 -6.36 -9.93
N GLY A 81 -5.24 -5.76 -11.00
CA GLY A 81 -5.91 -5.62 -12.28
C GLY A 81 -6.09 -6.92 -13.08
N GLU A 82 -5.37 -7.98 -12.72
CA GLU A 82 -5.58 -9.31 -13.30
C GLU A 82 -6.74 -10.07 -12.64
N ILE A 83 -7.29 -9.53 -11.54
CA ILE A 83 -8.32 -10.20 -10.73
C ILE A 83 -9.60 -9.37 -10.65
N TRP A 84 -9.47 -8.06 -10.40
CA TRP A 84 -10.55 -7.21 -9.97
C TRP A 84 -10.85 -6.07 -10.94
N THR A 85 -12.12 -5.86 -11.24
CA THR A 85 -12.60 -4.79 -12.14
C THR A 85 -12.38 -3.38 -11.58
N TRP A 86 -12.32 -3.22 -10.27
CA TRP A 86 -12.11 -1.93 -9.59
C TRP A 86 -10.62 -1.53 -9.47
N ALA A 87 -9.69 -2.37 -9.90
CA ALA A 87 -8.26 -2.12 -9.73
C ALA A 87 -7.80 -0.80 -10.35
N GLY A 88 -7.06 0.01 -9.58
CA GLY A 88 -6.59 1.33 -9.99
C GLY A 88 -7.66 2.43 -10.03
N ALA A 89 -8.93 2.11 -9.71
CA ALA A 89 -10.00 3.09 -9.61
C ALA A 89 -10.22 3.52 -8.15
N PHE A 90 -10.34 4.82 -7.89
CA PHE A 90 -10.75 5.30 -6.58
C PHE A 90 -12.19 4.90 -6.28
N ARG A 91 -12.46 4.55 -5.02
CA ARG A 91 -13.82 4.20 -4.58
C ARG A 91 -14.79 5.37 -4.76
N ARG A 92 -16.03 5.05 -5.04
CA ARG A 92 -17.11 6.00 -5.24
C ARG A 92 -18.17 5.97 -4.12
N HIS A 93 -18.00 5.07 -3.17
CA HIS A 93 -18.92 4.89 -2.05
C HIS A 93 -18.20 5.16 -0.73
N GLU A 94 -18.94 5.65 0.24
CA GLU A 94 -18.45 5.78 1.60
C GLU A 94 -18.22 4.39 2.20
N ILE A 95 -17.18 4.31 2.99
CA ILE A 95 -16.85 3.17 3.83
C ILE A 95 -16.53 3.69 5.23
N ASN A 96 -16.44 2.81 6.22
CA ASN A 96 -16.21 3.20 7.61
C ASN A 96 -14.80 3.79 7.88
N LEU A 97 -13.98 3.95 6.85
CA LEU A 97 -12.61 4.43 6.92
C LEU A 97 -12.34 5.42 5.78
N GLY A 98 -11.40 6.34 6.01
CA GLY A 98 -10.94 7.26 4.98
C GLY A 98 -11.74 8.55 4.89
N VAL A 99 -11.44 9.32 3.85
CA VAL A 99 -12.12 10.59 3.54
C VAL A 99 -13.36 10.33 2.67
N ALA A 100 -14.23 11.33 2.53
CA ALA A 100 -15.37 11.23 1.63
C ALA A 100 -14.93 11.00 0.16
N PRO A 101 -15.66 10.20 -0.64
CA PRO A 101 -15.24 9.80 -1.99
C PRO A 101 -14.88 10.97 -2.90
N GLU A 102 -15.60 12.08 -2.82
CA GLU A 102 -15.38 13.28 -3.61
C GLU A 102 -14.08 14.03 -3.24
N GLN A 103 -13.52 13.75 -2.08
CA GLN A 103 -12.27 14.36 -1.59
C GLN A 103 -11.03 13.52 -1.96
N ILE A 104 -11.20 12.25 -2.30
CA ILE A 104 -10.09 11.30 -2.48
C ILE A 104 -9.02 11.82 -3.45
N LEU A 105 -9.42 12.29 -4.62
CA LEU A 105 -8.48 12.75 -5.63
C LEU A 105 -7.65 13.94 -5.12
N THR A 106 -8.33 14.94 -4.55
CA THR A 106 -7.67 16.15 -4.04
C THR A 106 -6.78 15.85 -2.84
N GLU A 107 -7.29 15.08 -1.87
CA GLU A 107 -6.54 14.71 -0.68
C GLU A 107 -5.32 13.84 -1.02
N THR A 108 -5.45 12.90 -1.97
CA THR A 108 -4.32 12.06 -2.40
C THR A 108 -3.24 12.91 -3.09
N ALA A 109 -3.61 13.75 -4.03
CA ALA A 109 -2.66 14.61 -4.74
C ALA A 109 -1.97 15.58 -3.76
N SER A 110 -2.74 16.35 -2.99
CA SER A 110 -2.19 17.36 -2.08
C SER A 110 -1.41 16.76 -0.91
N GLY A 111 -1.86 15.62 -0.38
CA GLY A 111 -1.17 14.92 0.70
C GLY A 111 0.20 14.42 0.26
N LEU A 112 0.28 13.73 -0.89
CA LEU A 112 1.54 13.24 -1.43
C LEU A 112 2.49 14.39 -1.84
N ASP A 113 1.97 15.45 -2.47
CA ASP A 113 2.76 16.64 -2.81
C ASP A 113 3.33 17.32 -1.54
N THR A 114 2.55 17.40 -0.46
CA THR A 114 3.00 17.96 0.82
C THR A 114 4.14 17.14 1.43
N LEU A 115 4.04 15.80 1.39
CA LEU A 115 5.08 14.91 1.89
C LEU A 115 6.37 15.04 1.08
N LEU A 116 6.26 15.06 -0.25
CA LEU A 116 7.39 15.23 -1.15
C LEU A 116 8.05 16.61 -0.99
N TYR A 117 7.24 17.68 -0.83
CA TYR A 117 7.74 19.03 -0.55
C TYR A 117 8.53 19.07 0.76
N ARG A 118 8.01 18.49 1.83
CA ARG A 118 8.73 18.42 3.13
C ARG A 118 10.04 17.65 3.00
N TRP A 119 10.02 16.49 2.35
CA TRP A 119 11.24 15.71 2.09
C TRP A 119 12.33 16.55 1.41
N ARG A 120 11.96 17.34 0.42
CA ARG A 120 12.92 18.14 -0.37
C ARG A 120 13.38 19.43 0.29
N ASN A 121 12.54 20.05 1.09
CA ASN A 121 12.73 21.44 1.53
C ASN A 121 12.95 21.58 3.03
N THR A 122 12.87 20.49 3.79
CA THR A 122 13.16 20.50 5.23
C THR A 122 14.16 19.40 5.59
N ALA A 123 14.82 19.55 6.75
CA ALA A 123 15.72 18.53 7.30
C ALA A 123 15.05 17.69 8.40
N ASP A 124 13.73 17.72 8.49
CA ASP A 124 12.96 17.11 9.58
C ASP A 124 12.94 15.60 9.50
N TRP A 125 13.01 15.05 8.27
CA TRP A 125 12.86 13.64 8.00
C TRP A 125 14.05 13.07 7.26
N ASN A 126 14.45 11.87 7.64
CA ASN A 126 15.25 10.98 6.82
C ASN A 126 14.32 10.03 6.02
N SER A 127 14.90 9.12 5.26
CA SER A 127 14.18 8.17 4.41
C SER A 127 13.10 7.36 5.14
N ARG A 128 13.38 6.93 6.39
CA ARG A 128 12.47 6.07 7.16
C ARG A 128 11.15 6.75 7.55
N PRO A 129 11.09 7.91 8.23
CA PRO A 129 9.82 8.60 8.48
C PRO A 129 9.16 9.11 7.20
N PHE A 130 9.89 9.37 6.11
CA PHE A 130 9.29 9.78 4.86
C PHE A 130 8.44 8.66 4.24
N GLY A 131 8.97 7.45 4.08
CA GLY A 131 8.20 6.31 3.57
C GLY A 131 6.99 5.99 4.45
N ILE A 132 7.15 6.04 5.78
CA ILE A 132 6.02 5.85 6.71
C ILE A 132 4.98 6.98 6.61
N GLY A 133 5.41 8.21 6.34
CA GLY A 133 4.48 9.31 6.07
C GLY A 133 3.59 9.04 4.86
N VAL A 134 4.18 8.54 3.77
CA VAL A 134 3.43 8.13 2.57
C VAL A 134 2.45 7.01 2.88
N HIS A 135 2.90 5.97 3.59
CA HIS A 135 2.04 4.87 4.04
C HIS A 135 0.84 5.36 4.86
N ALA A 136 1.11 6.17 5.89
CA ALA A 136 0.08 6.67 6.80
C ALA A 136 -0.92 7.59 6.10
N GLU A 137 -0.45 8.42 5.16
CA GLU A 137 -1.32 9.32 4.40
C GLU A 137 -2.27 8.56 3.49
N ILE A 138 -1.78 7.52 2.79
CA ILE A 138 -2.63 6.64 1.97
C ILE A 138 -3.69 5.94 2.83
N LEU A 139 -3.31 5.43 4.01
CA LEU A 139 -4.25 4.78 4.90
C LEU A 139 -5.28 5.74 5.49
N ARG A 140 -4.90 6.98 5.77
CA ARG A 140 -5.83 8.03 6.20
C ARG A 140 -6.87 8.32 5.14
N ILE A 141 -6.46 8.46 3.89
CA ILE A 141 -7.34 8.78 2.77
C ILE A 141 -8.18 7.56 2.39
N HIS A 142 -7.60 6.38 2.41
CA HIS A 142 -8.22 5.10 2.07
C HIS A 142 -8.86 5.13 0.68
N PRO A 143 -8.06 5.35 -0.38
CA PRO A 143 -8.59 5.75 -1.67
C PRO A 143 -9.31 4.64 -2.45
N PHE A 144 -9.02 3.37 -2.20
CA PHE A 144 -9.54 2.23 -2.95
C PHE A 144 -10.63 1.47 -2.19
N ALA A 145 -11.41 0.69 -2.91
CA ALA A 145 -12.44 -0.17 -2.31
C ALA A 145 -11.83 -1.26 -1.41
N ASP A 146 -10.69 -1.83 -1.84
CA ASP A 146 -9.88 -2.78 -1.08
C ASP A 146 -8.40 -2.60 -1.44
N GLY A 147 -7.50 -3.39 -0.83
CA GLY A 147 -6.06 -3.40 -1.13
C GLY A 147 -5.24 -2.21 -0.61
N ASN A 148 -5.85 -1.23 0.07
CA ASN A 148 -5.16 -0.03 0.55
C ASN A 148 -3.95 -0.34 1.44
N GLY A 149 -4.06 -1.32 2.34
CA GLY A 149 -2.98 -1.71 3.24
C GLY A 149 -1.76 -2.26 2.48
N ARG A 150 -1.97 -3.23 1.59
CA ARG A 150 -0.89 -3.85 0.80
C ARG A 150 -0.23 -2.85 -0.14
N THR A 151 -1.03 -2.04 -0.82
CA THR A 151 -0.53 -0.98 -1.72
C THR A 151 0.29 0.06 -0.96
N SER A 152 -0.19 0.54 0.19
CA SER A 152 0.52 1.54 0.98
C SER A 152 1.81 1.02 1.60
N CYS A 153 1.86 -0.25 2.02
CA CYS A 153 3.08 -0.89 2.49
C CYS A 153 4.14 -0.97 1.38
N LEU A 154 3.77 -1.47 0.21
CA LEU A 154 4.70 -1.55 -0.92
C LEU A 154 5.17 -0.16 -1.35
N MET A 155 4.27 0.82 -1.43
CA MET A 155 4.66 2.18 -1.78
C MET A 155 5.64 2.79 -0.76
N ALA A 156 5.46 2.52 0.54
CA ALA A 156 6.41 2.93 1.57
C ALA A 156 7.77 2.29 1.42
N ASP A 157 7.82 0.97 1.13
CA ASP A 157 9.05 0.25 0.88
C ASP A 157 9.80 0.83 -0.35
N LEU A 158 9.09 1.14 -1.43
CA LEU A 158 9.67 1.76 -2.64
C LEU A 158 10.22 3.16 -2.35
N VAL A 159 9.49 4.00 -1.62
CA VAL A 159 9.97 5.32 -1.19
C VAL A 159 11.21 5.19 -0.31
N PHE A 160 11.20 4.26 0.63
CA PHE A 160 12.32 4.03 1.52
C PHE A 160 13.56 3.58 0.75
N LEU A 161 13.43 2.59 -0.15
CA LEU A 161 14.53 2.11 -0.99
C LEU A 161 15.10 3.18 -1.91
N SER A 162 14.25 3.96 -2.57
CA SER A 162 14.68 4.99 -3.52
C SER A 162 15.34 6.23 -2.87
N THR A 163 15.28 6.33 -1.53
CA THR A 163 15.81 7.47 -0.78
C THR A 163 16.92 7.12 0.20
N GLN A 164 17.32 5.85 0.26
CA GLN A 164 18.46 5.40 1.07
C GLN A 164 19.78 5.47 0.28
N ASP A 165 20.90 5.50 1.02
CA ASP A 165 22.21 5.26 0.45
C ASP A 165 22.37 3.79 0.04
N THR A 166 22.99 3.53 -1.09
CA THR A 166 23.12 2.18 -1.68
C THR A 166 23.97 1.21 -0.85
N ASP A 167 24.79 1.72 0.07
CA ASP A 167 25.70 0.90 0.89
C ASP A 167 25.01 0.13 2.02
N SER A 168 23.79 0.50 2.36
CA SER A 168 23.03 -0.10 3.47
C SER A 168 21.54 0.01 3.21
N LEU A 169 20.99 -1.00 2.55
CA LEU A 169 19.57 -1.04 2.20
C LEU A 169 18.75 -1.73 3.27
N TYR A 170 17.64 -1.10 3.62
CA TYR A 170 16.67 -1.59 4.58
C TYR A 170 15.27 -1.60 3.99
N LEU A 171 14.41 -2.50 4.51
CA LEU A 171 12.96 -2.52 4.28
C LEU A 171 12.23 -2.45 5.60
N TYR A 172 10.97 -2.03 5.57
CA TYR A 172 10.10 -2.13 6.73
C TYR A 172 9.70 -3.57 7.01
N GLU A 173 9.52 -3.87 8.29
CA GLU A 173 9.01 -5.15 8.73
C GLU A 173 7.54 -5.00 9.17
N TRP A 174 6.62 -5.45 8.31
CA TRP A 174 5.19 -5.24 8.48
C TRP A 174 4.49 -6.25 9.41
N ARG A 175 5.26 -7.14 10.05
CA ARG A 175 4.75 -8.04 11.09
C ARG A 175 4.83 -7.34 12.45
N ILE A 176 3.77 -6.60 12.80
CA ILE A 176 3.73 -5.69 13.95
C ILE A 176 2.48 -5.91 14.80
N ASP A 177 2.50 -5.41 16.04
CA ASP A 177 1.33 -5.39 16.93
C ASP A 177 0.23 -4.48 16.37
N LYS A 178 -0.90 -5.08 15.96
CA LYS A 178 -2.01 -4.36 15.31
C LYS A 178 -2.67 -3.30 16.20
N PRO A 179 -3.03 -3.56 17.48
CA PRO A 179 -3.64 -2.55 18.34
C PRO A 179 -2.81 -1.29 18.47
N ARG A 180 -1.51 -1.44 18.71
CA ARG A 180 -0.58 -0.30 18.82
C ARG A 180 -0.42 0.43 17.50
N TYR A 181 -0.29 -0.29 16.40
CA TYR A 181 -0.22 0.28 15.06
C TYR A 181 -1.45 1.14 14.73
N ILE A 182 -2.67 0.63 14.97
CA ILE A 182 -3.91 1.39 14.74
C ILE A 182 -3.95 2.65 15.59
N SER A 183 -3.49 2.58 16.86
CA SER A 183 -3.40 3.76 17.74
C SER A 183 -2.49 4.83 17.14
N LEU A 184 -1.33 4.46 16.61
CA LEU A 184 -0.37 5.36 15.99
C LEU A 184 -0.86 5.94 14.66
N LEU A 185 -1.60 5.18 13.86
CA LEU A 185 -2.27 5.71 12.67
C LEU A 185 -3.31 6.79 13.01
N ARG A 186 -4.10 6.58 14.07
CA ARG A 186 -5.05 7.60 14.57
C ARG A 186 -4.35 8.84 15.12
N GLU A 187 -3.15 8.68 15.68
CA GLU A 187 -2.32 9.80 16.09
C GLU A 187 -1.77 10.56 14.88
N TYR A 188 -1.27 9.86 13.86
CA TYR A 188 -0.89 10.46 12.59
C TYR A 188 -2.04 11.24 11.95
N ASP A 189 -3.24 10.70 11.95
CA ASP A 189 -4.42 11.39 11.39
C ASP A 189 -4.66 12.76 12.03
N ARG A 190 -4.37 12.92 13.31
CA ARG A 190 -4.54 14.19 14.04
C ARG A 190 -3.39 15.18 13.84
N HIS A 191 -2.16 14.71 13.72
CA HIS A 191 -0.96 15.55 13.78
C HIS A 191 -0.12 15.57 12.51
N ARG A 192 -0.38 14.67 11.54
CA ARG A 192 0.40 14.51 10.30
C ARG A 192 1.91 14.36 10.56
N ASN A 193 2.27 13.73 11.68
CA ASN A 193 3.65 13.45 12.04
C ASN A 193 3.91 11.95 12.06
N PRO A 194 4.73 11.42 11.12
CA PRO A 194 4.99 9.98 11.01
C PRO A 194 6.01 9.45 12.02
N ARG A 195 6.65 10.31 12.82
CA ARG A 195 7.82 9.95 13.63
C ARG A 195 7.57 8.75 14.54
N PHE A 196 6.52 8.80 15.37
CA PHE A 196 6.23 7.72 16.31
C PHE A 196 5.85 6.41 15.61
N LEU A 197 5.16 6.51 14.49
CA LEU A 197 4.83 5.34 13.67
C LEU A 197 6.10 4.76 13.02
N ALA A 198 7.00 5.60 12.54
CA ALA A 198 8.27 5.18 11.97
C ALA A 198 9.20 4.55 13.00
N GLU A 199 9.24 5.06 14.23
CA GLU A 199 9.99 4.45 15.34
C GLU A 199 9.41 3.08 15.73
N PHE A 200 8.11 2.91 15.66
CA PHE A 200 7.41 1.68 16.01
C PHE A 200 7.56 0.57 14.96
N ILE A 201 7.48 0.89 13.67
CA ILE A 201 7.61 -0.12 12.60
C ILE A 201 9.08 -0.49 12.45
N PRO A 202 9.49 -1.76 12.72
CA PRO A 202 10.88 -2.17 12.61
C PRO A 202 11.37 -2.12 11.14
N ILE A 203 12.68 -2.09 10.98
CA ILE A 203 13.34 -2.24 9.68
C ILE A 203 14.29 -3.44 9.73
N ARG A 204 14.46 -4.11 8.60
CA ARG A 204 15.42 -5.20 8.43
C ARG A 204 16.40 -4.87 7.32
N SER A 205 17.65 -5.29 7.46
CA SER A 205 18.66 -5.18 6.39
C SER A 205 18.30 -6.09 5.20
N LEU A 206 18.62 -5.63 4.01
CA LEU A 206 18.58 -6.44 2.78
C LEU A 206 19.97 -7.04 2.45
N VAL A 207 20.99 -6.55 3.12
CA VAL A 207 22.39 -6.99 2.95
C VAL A 207 22.79 -7.72 4.23
N ASP A 208 22.71 -9.03 4.21
CA ASP A 208 23.32 -9.94 5.19
C ASP A 208 24.49 -10.68 4.52
#